data_9480a0b6cd40020f985fe1f69c98522a
#
_entry.id   9480a0b6cd40020f985fe1f69c98522a
#
_cell.length_a   1.000
_cell.length_b   1.000
_cell.length_c   1.000
_cell.angle_alpha   90.00
_cell.angle_beta   90.00
_cell.angle_gamma   90.00
#
_symmetry.space_group_name_H-M   'P 1'
#
loop_
_entity.id
_entity.type
_entity.pdbx_description
1 polymer ?
#
loop_
_entity_poly.entity_id
_entity_poly.type
_entity_poly.pdbx_seq_one_letter_code
_entity_poly.pdbx_strand_id
1 'polypeptide(L)'
;MNNTKSPKNVSLKNQLELWLFCALIGAVAGALVWILLKIMAVGTEFLWKWLPGKTSFPYYTILICVAGAAIIGIFRKIFGDYPEDLETVMEKVRTEKRYEYKNMLVMMVAALLPLLIGSSVGPEAGLTGIIVGLCYWAGDNLKFAKQNTRNYSQIGAAVSMSVLFHAPLFGIFEVEETSEEDLAALTKGSKLFIYGIALAAGTGIYASLSALFGAGLSGFPSFDMVEIQRKDYLLMILYILCGLILAYFYQATHKLTGNISNKFPAVVKEIFAGLCLGITGSFLPVLMFSGEEQMGTLMKTYTSYLPLALIAIAFFKLLLTNLCIQFGLKGGHFFPVIFAGVCMGYGMAMLICGPDGGHVVFGAAIVTASLLGGIMKKPLTVTMLLFLCFPVKMFIWIFIAAAVGSKLITLKPEQEPSANYSKQ
;
A
#
# COMPACT_ATOMS: atom_id res chain seq x y z
N MET A 1 22.83 -33.05 30.57
CA MET A 1 22.01 -32.33 31.57
C MET A 1 21.35 -31.14 30.89
N ASN A 2 20.12 -31.37 30.42
CA ASN A 2 19.35 -30.33 29.70
C ASN A 2 18.67 -29.40 30.71
N ASN A 3 19.14 -28.18 30.81
CA ASN A 3 18.45 -27.11 31.54
C ASN A 3 17.33 -26.56 30.67
N THR A 4 16.17 -27.19 30.66
CA THR A 4 14.92 -26.58 30.21
C THR A 4 14.52 -25.50 31.25
N LYS A 5 14.85 -24.25 30.97
CA LYS A 5 14.30 -23.13 31.74
C LYS A 5 12.78 -23.13 31.53
N SER A 6 12.04 -23.44 32.57
CA SER A 6 10.59 -23.27 32.64
C SER A 6 10.20 -21.83 32.31
N PRO A 7 9.08 -21.58 31.62
CA PRO A 7 8.62 -20.22 31.36
C PRO A 7 8.41 -19.52 32.71
N LYS A 8 9.12 -18.43 32.93
CA LYS A 8 8.91 -17.53 34.09
C LYS A 8 7.45 -17.11 34.05
N ASN A 9 6.71 -17.41 35.14
CA ASN A 9 5.40 -16.84 35.38
C ASN A 9 5.50 -15.32 35.33
N VAL A 10 5.12 -14.74 34.17
CA VAL A 10 5.05 -13.28 34.01
C VAL A 10 3.94 -12.81 34.94
N SER A 11 4.24 -11.95 35.89
CA SER A 11 3.24 -11.40 36.82
C SER A 11 2.05 -10.83 36.03
N LEU A 12 0.84 -11.08 36.52
CA LEU A 12 -0.41 -10.58 35.91
C LEU A 12 -0.35 -9.07 35.62
N LYS A 13 0.33 -8.32 36.51
CA LYS A 13 0.59 -6.89 36.35
C LYS A 13 1.39 -6.59 35.08
N ASN A 14 2.46 -7.34 34.82
CA ASN A 14 3.30 -7.13 33.64
C ASN A 14 2.57 -7.48 32.32
N GLN A 15 1.63 -8.45 32.37
CA GLN A 15 0.77 -8.78 31.24
C GLN A 15 -0.23 -7.68 30.94
N LEU A 16 -0.86 -7.13 31.97
CA LEU A 16 -1.81 -6.02 31.84
C LEU A 16 -1.13 -4.75 31.29
N GLU A 17 0.06 -4.43 31.79
CA GLU A 17 0.87 -3.31 31.28
C GLU A 17 1.23 -3.49 29.79
N LEU A 18 1.58 -4.72 29.37
CA LEU A 18 1.84 -5.03 27.97
C LEU A 18 0.59 -4.84 27.10
N TRP A 19 -0.56 -5.33 27.54
CA TRP A 19 -1.83 -5.20 26.80
C TRP A 19 -2.26 -3.75 26.64
N LEU A 20 -2.19 -2.98 27.72
CA LEU A 20 -2.51 -1.54 27.70
C LEU A 20 -1.58 -0.78 26.73
N PHE A 21 -0.30 -1.12 26.74
CA PHE A 21 0.65 -0.46 25.85
C PHE A 21 0.43 -0.82 24.39
N CYS A 22 0.13 -2.09 24.08
CA CYS A 22 -0.20 -2.51 22.73
C CYS A 22 -1.52 -1.89 22.24
N ALA A 23 -2.50 -1.76 23.12
CA ALA A 23 -3.73 -1.02 22.82
C ALA A 23 -3.46 0.47 22.53
N LEU A 24 -2.56 1.09 23.28
CA LEU A 24 -2.15 2.48 23.04
C LEU A 24 -1.44 2.64 21.68
N ILE A 25 -0.52 1.75 21.36
CA ILE A 25 0.16 1.75 20.04
C ILE A 25 -0.87 1.61 18.92
N GLY A 26 -1.81 0.66 19.06
CA GLY A 26 -2.88 0.48 18.08
C GLY A 26 -3.75 1.73 17.94
N ALA A 27 -4.16 2.34 19.05
CA ALA A 27 -4.95 3.57 19.05
C ALA A 27 -4.23 4.74 18.36
N VAL A 28 -2.94 4.91 18.65
CA VAL A 28 -2.09 5.93 17.98
C VAL A 28 -1.94 5.63 16.50
N ALA A 29 -1.72 4.37 16.12
CA ALA A 29 -1.63 3.98 14.71
C ALA A 29 -2.95 4.28 13.97
N GLY A 30 -4.10 3.90 14.54
CA GLY A 30 -5.42 4.20 13.96
C GLY A 30 -5.70 5.69 13.83
N ALA A 31 -5.33 6.49 14.83
CA ALA A 31 -5.47 7.94 14.78
C ALA A 31 -4.61 8.57 13.69
N LEU A 32 -3.34 8.12 13.54
CA LEU A 32 -2.44 8.63 12.50
C LEU A 32 -2.91 8.27 11.09
N VAL A 33 -3.39 7.03 10.88
CA VAL A 33 -4.00 6.63 9.61
C VAL A 33 -5.17 7.56 9.29
N TRP A 34 -6.07 7.79 10.26
CA TRP A 34 -7.21 8.69 10.06
C TRP A 34 -6.77 10.12 9.75
N ILE A 35 -5.82 10.69 10.51
CA ILE A 35 -5.30 12.05 10.28
C ILE A 35 -4.72 12.19 8.89
N LEU A 36 -3.87 11.26 8.45
CA LEU A 36 -3.22 11.30 7.15
C LEU A 36 -4.26 11.22 6.02
N LEU A 37 -5.18 10.26 6.10
CA LEU A 37 -6.26 10.12 5.10
C LEU A 37 -7.21 11.32 5.09
N LYS A 38 -7.46 11.94 6.26
CA LYS A 38 -8.29 13.15 6.35
C LYS A 38 -7.60 14.36 5.72
N ILE A 39 -6.31 14.57 6.01
CA ILE A 39 -5.53 15.65 5.36
C ILE A 39 -5.48 15.42 3.85
N MET A 40 -5.27 14.18 3.41
CA MET A 40 -5.26 13.82 2.00
C MET A 40 -6.61 14.12 1.35
N ALA A 41 -7.73 13.72 1.96
CA ALA A 41 -9.07 13.96 1.43
C ALA A 41 -9.38 15.46 1.31
N VAL A 42 -9.12 16.24 2.38
CA VAL A 42 -9.37 17.69 2.39
C VAL A 42 -8.45 18.40 1.38
N GLY A 43 -7.16 18.04 1.34
CA GLY A 43 -6.21 18.64 0.41
C GLY A 43 -6.52 18.30 -1.05
N THR A 44 -6.92 17.07 -1.33
CA THR A 44 -7.35 16.64 -2.68
C THR A 44 -8.63 17.36 -3.09
N GLU A 45 -9.62 17.47 -2.21
CA GLU A 45 -10.84 18.22 -2.49
C GLU A 45 -10.55 19.71 -2.77
N PHE A 46 -9.67 20.33 -1.99
CA PHE A 46 -9.23 21.70 -2.19
C PHE A 46 -8.54 21.88 -3.55
N LEU A 47 -7.52 21.06 -3.86
CA LEU A 47 -6.71 21.20 -5.07
C LEU A 47 -7.46 20.78 -6.34
N TRP A 48 -8.34 19.76 -6.28
CA TRP A 48 -8.90 19.14 -7.48
C TRP A 48 -10.39 19.42 -7.71
N LYS A 49 -11.11 19.98 -6.71
CA LYS A 49 -12.51 20.37 -6.85
C LYS A 49 -12.71 21.88 -6.63
N TRP A 50 -12.26 22.41 -5.47
CA TRP A 50 -12.54 23.79 -5.12
C TRP A 50 -11.74 24.80 -5.94
N LEU A 51 -10.44 24.59 -6.10
CA LEU A 51 -9.55 25.52 -6.80
C LEU A 51 -9.82 25.55 -8.32
N PRO A 52 -10.01 24.41 -9.04
CA PRO A 52 -10.41 24.45 -10.45
C PRO A 52 -11.78 25.08 -10.69
N GLY A 53 -12.72 24.93 -9.74
CA GLY A 53 -14.03 25.59 -9.83
C GLY A 53 -13.97 27.12 -9.77
N LYS A 54 -12.84 27.68 -9.31
CA LYS A 54 -12.59 29.14 -9.26
C LYS A 54 -11.76 29.66 -10.46
N THR A 55 -11.04 28.76 -11.14
CA THR A 55 -10.10 29.09 -12.20
C THR A 55 -10.46 28.35 -13.48
N SER A 56 -10.78 29.06 -14.55
CA SER A 56 -11.06 28.47 -15.87
C SER A 56 -9.78 28.23 -16.68
N PHE A 57 -8.70 27.75 -16.03
CA PHE A 57 -7.42 27.57 -16.71
C PHE A 57 -7.34 26.18 -17.36
N PRO A 58 -7.22 26.05 -18.69
CA PRO A 58 -7.32 24.79 -19.40
C PRO A 58 -6.18 23.79 -19.10
N TYR A 59 -5.01 24.30 -18.68
CA TYR A 59 -3.81 23.49 -18.35
C TYR A 59 -3.62 23.30 -16.85
N TYR A 60 -4.68 23.45 -16.06
CA TYR A 60 -4.63 23.38 -14.60
C TYR A 60 -3.96 22.12 -14.08
N THR A 61 -4.36 20.95 -14.61
CA THR A 61 -3.82 19.64 -14.21
C THR A 61 -2.31 19.57 -14.40
N ILE A 62 -1.81 20.01 -15.56
CA ILE A 62 -0.38 20.01 -15.86
C ILE A 62 0.36 20.96 -14.92
N LEU A 63 -0.19 22.17 -14.70
CA LEU A 63 0.41 23.17 -13.83
C LEU A 63 0.59 22.65 -12.39
N ILE A 64 -0.47 22.07 -11.81
CA ILE A 64 -0.44 21.55 -10.43
C ILE A 64 0.54 20.38 -10.31
N CYS A 65 0.53 19.45 -11.26
CA CYS A 65 1.44 18.31 -11.24
C CYS A 65 2.90 18.75 -11.37
N VAL A 66 3.22 19.68 -12.27
CA VAL A 66 4.59 20.16 -12.49
C VAL A 66 5.07 21.02 -11.32
N ALA A 67 4.25 21.97 -10.85
CA ALA A 67 4.61 22.82 -9.71
C ALA A 67 4.78 21.99 -8.41
N GLY A 68 3.85 21.07 -8.16
CA GLY A 68 3.95 20.19 -7.01
C GLY A 68 5.15 19.25 -7.09
N ALA A 69 5.45 18.70 -8.26
CA ALA A 69 6.65 17.88 -8.47
C ALA A 69 7.95 18.67 -8.26
N ALA A 70 8.00 19.94 -8.68
CA ALA A 70 9.13 20.82 -8.39
C ALA A 70 9.30 21.04 -6.87
N ILE A 71 8.20 21.28 -6.15
CA ILE A 71 8.19 21.41 -4.69
C ILE A 71 8.71 20.11 -4.04
N ILE A 72 8.24 18.94 -4.49
CA ILE A 72 8.70 17.64 -3.99
C ILE A 72 10.21 17.47 -4.23
N GLY A 73 10.69 17.79 -5.43
CA GLY A 73 12.10 17.68 -5.76
C GLY A 73 12.99 18.58 -4.89
N ILE A 74 12.57 19.83 -4.66
CA ILE A 74 13.26 20.76 -3.75
C ILE A 74 13.22 20.25 -2.32
N PHE A 75 12.05 19.79 -1.85
CA PHE A 75 11.86 19.25 -0.51
C PHE A 75 12.79 18.04 -0.24
N ARG A 76 12.84 17.08 -1.18
CA ARG A 76 13.73 15.92 -1.09
C ARG A 76 15.22 16.30 -1.10
N LYS A 77 15.60 17.31 -1.88
CA LYS A 77 16.98 17.82 -1.90
C LYS A 77 17.41 18.40 -0.55
N ILE A 78 16.49 19.01 0.20
CA ILE A 78 16.77 19.65 1.50
C ILE A 78 16.70 18.66 2.64
N PHE A 79 15.69 17.79 2.67
CA PHE A 79 15.34 16.97 3.83
C PHE A 79 15.69 15.49 3.67
N GLY A 80 16.07 15.04 2.46
CA GLY A 80 16.40 13.64 2.19
C GLY A 80 15.31 12.89 1.43
N ASP A 81 15.58 11.62 1.18
CA ASP A 81 14.80 10.76 0.28
C ASP A 81 13.63 10.05 0.98
N TYR A 82 12.67 10.82 1.47
CA TYR A 82 11.44 10.32 2.09
C TYR A 82 10.26 10.37 1.10
N PRO A 83 9.17 9.57 1.33
CA PRO A 83 9.05 8.47 2.28
C PRO A 83 9.82 7.22 1.84
N GLU A 84 10.12 6.36 2.81
CA GLU A 84 10.65 5.01 2.57
C GLU A 84 9.50 4.01 2.46
N ASP A 85 9.67 2.97 1.65
CA ASP A 85 8.69 1.89 1.55
C ASP A 85 8.72 0.96 2.78
N LEU A 86 7.69 0.10 2.91
CA LEU A 86 7.58 -0.83 4.04
C LEU A 86 8.79 -1.77 4.13
N GLU A 87 9.24 -2.31 2.99
CA GLU A 87 10.34 -3.28 2.97
C GLU A 87 11.64 -2.64 3.46
N THR A 88 11.96 -1.44 2.97
CA THR A 88 13.14 -0.66 3.38
C THR A 88 13.08 -0.31 4.87
N VAL A 89 11.94 0.14 5.38
CA VAL A 89 11.75 0.44 6.81
C VAL A 89 11.98 -0.80 7.66
N MET A 90 11.39 -1.94 7.29
CA MET A 90 11.53 -3.20 8.03
C MET A 90 12.93 -3.78 7.93
N GLU A 91 13.62 -3.63 6.79
CA GLU A 91 15.02 -4.02 6.64
C GLU A 91 15.94 -3.19 7.56
N LYS A 92 15.75 -1.88 7.63
CA LYS A 92 16.50 -1.03 8.58
C LYS A 92 16.27 -1.44 10.03
N VAL A 93 15.01 -1.72 10.40
CA VAL A 93 14.68 -2.25 11.74
C VAL A 93 15.39 -3.57 12.03
N ARG A 94 15.54 -4.43 11.02
CA ARG A 94 16.21 -5.73 11.13
C ARG A 94 17.73 -5.60 11.24
N THR A 95 18.34 -4.83 10.33
CA THR A 95 19.81 -4.73 10.19
C THR A 95 20.43 -3.78 11.21
N GLU A 96 19.87 -2.59 11.33
CA GLU A 96 20.40 -1.53 12.23
C GLU A 96 19.85 -1.63 13.65
N LYS A 97 18.80 -2.47 13.87
CA LYS A 97 18.06 -2.61 15.13
C LYS A 97 17.52 -1.28 15.66
N ARG A 98 17.42 -0.30 14.78
CA ARG A 98 16.96 1.06 15.07
C ARG A 98 16.32 1.69 13.84
N TYR A 99 15.38 2.62 14.08
CA TYR A 99 14.80 3.47 13.05
C TYR A 99 14.79 4.93 13.52
N GLU A 100 15.14 5.85 12.62
CA GLU A 100 15.21 7.28 12.97
C GLU A 100 13.81 7.88 13.07
N TYR A 101 13.57 8.64 14.14
CA TYR A 101 12.29 9.31 14.39
C TYR A 101 12.41 10.84 14.50
N LYS A 102 13.62 11.40 14.39
CA LYS A 102 13.82 12.84 14.55
C LYS A 102 13.07 13.69 13.52
N ASN A 103 12.82 13.13 12.34
CA ASN A 103 12.24 13.83 11.20
C ASN A 103 10.80 13.38 10.87
N MET A 104 10.02 12.90 11.85
CA MET A 104 8.66 12.38 11.60
C MET A 104 7.73 13.38 10.88
N LEU A 105 7.79 14.67 11.21
CA LEU A 105 7.01 15.70 10.51
C LEU A 105 7.45 15.84 9.05
N VAL A 106 8.76 15.76 8.78
CA VAL A 106 9.31 15.77 7.42
C VAL A 106 8.81 14.55 6.65
N MET A 107 8.84 13.36 7.26
CA MET A 107 8.32 12.12 6.67
C MET A 107 6.83 12.25 6.33
N MET A 108 6.04 12.85 7.23
CA MET A 108 4.60 13.06 7.01
C MET A 108 4.33 14.01 5.84
N VAL A 109 5.04 15.12 5.76
CA VAL A 109 4.91 16.08 4.64
C VAL A 109 5.37 15.41 3.34
N ALA A 110 6.50 14.71 3.35
CA ALA A 110 7.03 13.99 2.19
C ALA A 110 6.06 12.93 1.66
N ALA A 111 5.34 12.24 2.57
CA ALA A 111 4.33 11.26 2.19
C ALA A 111 3.07 11.89 1.59
N LEU A 112 2.66 13.05 2.10
CA LEU A 112 1.43 13.72 1.65
C LEU A 112 1.59 14.42 0.29
N LEU A 113 2.73 15.05 0.02
CA LEU A 113 2.93 15.85 -1.19
C LEU A 113 2.64 15.09 -2.49
N PRO A 114 3.17 13.88 -2.75
CA PRO A 114 2.86 13.13 -3.97
C PRO A 114 1.37 12.77 -4.06
N LEU A 115 0.72 12.43 -2.95
CA LEU A 115 -0.68 12.08 -2.91
C LEU A 115 -1.59 13.26 -3.25
N LEU A 116 -1.25 14.45 -2.75
CA LEU A 116 -2.01 15.68 -2.99
C LEU A 116 -1.96 16.13 -4.45
N ILE A 117 -0.85 15.96 -5.14
CA ILE A 117 -0.73 16.31 -6.56
C ILE A 117 -1.31 15.27 -7.51
N GLY A 118 -1.92 14.21 -6.97
CA GLY A 118 -2.57 13.16 -7.75
C GLY A 118 -1.62 12.14 -8.37
N SER A 119 -0.42 11.94 -7.80
CA SER A 119 0.50 10.89 -8.26
C SER A 119 -0.16 9.52 -8.21
N SER A 120 0.22 8.65 -9.16
CA SER A 120 -0.30 7.28 -9.23
C SER A 120 0.37 6.38 -8.19
N VAL A 121 0.22 6.73 -6.90
CA VAL A 121 0.81 6.03 -5.76
C VAL A 121 -0.16 6.02 -4.57
N GLY A 122 0.02 5.09 -3.65
CA GLY A 122 -0.79 4.94 -2.45
C GLY A 122 -0.13 5.51 -1.19
N PRO A 123 -0.89 5.70 -0.11
CA PRO A 123 -0.43 6.30 1.15
C PRO A 123 0.38 5.36 2.04
N GLU A 124 0.45 4.07 1.73
CA GLU A 124 0.98 3.02 2.61
C GLU A 124 2.46 3.19 2.97
N ALA A 125 3.29 3.66 2.02
CA ALA A 125 4.72 3.83 2.26
C ALA A 125 5.00 4.87 3.36
N GLY A 126 4.32 6.01 3.32
CA GLY A 126 4.54 7.08 4.29
C GLY A 126 4.12 6.73 5.71
N LEU A 127 3.01 6.01 5.86
CA LEU A 127 2.47 5.62 7.17
C LEU A 127 3.40 4.71 7.95
N THR A 128 4.00 3.73 7.30
CA THR A 128 4.86 2.74 7.96
C THR A 128 6.05 3.39 8.65
N GLY A 129 6.78 4.24 7.95
CA GLY A 129 7.95 4.92 8.50
C GLY A 129 7.61 5.80 9.72
N ILE A 130 6.49 6.54 9.67
CA ILE A 130 6.04 7.39 10.77
C ILE A 130 5.70 6.56 12.00
N ILE A 131 4.96 5.45 11.84
CA ILE A 131 4.50 4.64 12.98
C ILE A 131 5.67 3.87 13.59
N VAL A 132 6.55 3.31 12.79
CA VAL A 132 7.77 2.66 13.27
C VAL A 132 8.64 3.67 14.01
N GLY A 133 8.81 4.87 13.47
CA GLY A 133 9.53 5.97 14.13
C GLY A 133 8.95 6.33 15.50
N LEU A 134 7.62 6.42 15.62
CA LEU A 134 6.94 6.67 16.90
C LEU A 134 7.16 5.55 17.92
N CYS A 135 7.17 4.29 17.48
CA CYS A 135 7.45 3.17 18.38
C CYS A 135 8.89 3.23 18.92
N TYR A 136 9.87 3.62 18.09
CA TYR A 136 11.24 3.81 18.55
C TYR A 136 11.39 5.03 19.46
N TRP A 137 10.68 6.13 19.16
CA TRP A 137 10.60 7.28 20.07
C TRP A 137 10.05 6.87 21.45
N ALA A 138 8.96 6.09 21.46
CA ALA A 138 8.37 5.60 22.71
C ALA A 138 9.36 4.69 23.47
N GLY A 139 10.07 3.80 22.78
CA GLY A 139 11.09 2.93 23.37
C GLY A 139 12.26 3.67 24.00
N ASP A 140 12.67 4.80 23.41
CA ASP A 140 13.75 5.61 23.93
C ASP A 140 13.32 6.49 25.12
N ASN A 141 12.09 6.97 25.14
CA ASN A 141 11.61 7.94 26.14
C ASN A 141 10.79 7.30 27.28
N LEU A 142 10.20 6.12 27.07
CA LEU A 142 9.35 5.45 28.05
C LEU A 142 10.04 4.20 28.60
N LYS A 143 10.39 4.22 29.89
CA LYS A 143 11.18 3.15 30.55
C LYS A 143 10.60 1.74 30.37
N PHE A 144 9.27 1.60 30.34
CA PHE A 144 8.57 0.32 30.19
C PHE A 144 8.56 -0.20 28.74
N ALA A 145 8.75 0.68 27.74
CA ALA A 145 8.76 0.30 26.32
C ALA A 145 10.13 -0.16 25.84
N LYS A 146 11.21 0.18 26.55
CA LYS A 146 12.60 0.00 26.12
C LYS A 146 13.00 -1.46 25.81
N GLN A 147 12.46 -2.43 26.55
CA GLN A 147 12.85 -3.84 26.39
C GLN A 147 12.25 -4.53 25.15
N ASN A 148 11.15 -4.00 24.59
CA ASN A 148 10.38 -4.65 23.52
C ASN A 148 10.11 -3.71 22.34
N THR A 149 10.89 -2.66 22.13
CA THR A 149 10.66 -1.63 21.09
C THR A 149 10.51 -2.22 19.70
N ARG A 150 11.30 -3.25 19.34
CA ARG A 150 11.21 -3.93 18.05
C ARG A 150 9.85 -4.62 17.87
N ASN A 151 9.36 -5.33 18.87
CA ASN A 151 8.06 -6.01 18.82
C ASN A 151 6.93 -4.97 18.68
N TYR A 152 7.03 -3.85 19.37
CA TYR A 152 6.05 -2.78 19.30
C TYR A 152 6.04 -2.09 17.93
N SER A 153 7.19 -1.90 17.31
CA SER A 153 7.27 -1.33 15.96
C SER A 153 6.63 -2.25 14.91
N GLN A 154 6.81 -3.56 15.03
CA GLN A 154 6.15 -4.54 14.17
C GLN A 154 4.63 -4.55 14.37
N ILE A 155 4.16 -4.52 15.61
CA ILE A 155 2.73 -4.45 15.92
C ILE A 155 2.14 -3.14 15.37
N GLY A 156 2.80 -2.00 15.57
CA GLY A 156 2.35 -0.71 15.06
C GLY A 156 2.26 -0.69 13.53
N ALA A 157 3.28 -1.19 12.84
CA ALA A 157 3.29 -1.31 11.38
C ALA A 157 2.14 -2.23 10.89
N ALA A 158 1.98 -3.40 11.52
CA ALA A 158 0.92 -4.36 11.17
C ALA A 158 -0.48 -3.74 11.36
N VAL A 159 -0.72 -3.04 12.48
CA VAL A 159 -2.02 -2.39 12.74
C VAL A 159 -2.27 -1.26 11.74
N SER A 160 -1.26 -0.43 11.43
CA SER A 160 -1.44 0.65 10.46
C SER A 160 -1.83 0.14 9.08
N MET A 161 -1.17 -0.92 8.61
CA MET A 161 -1.52 -1.55 7.35
C MET A 161 -2.91 -2.15 7.37
N SER A 162 -3.26 -2.84 8.46
CA SER A 162 -4.59 -3.44 8.60
C SER A 162 -5.71 -2.41 8.64
N VAL A 163 -5.51 -1.27 9.31
CA VAL A 163 -6.48 -0.17 9.37
C VAL A 163 -6.58 0.53 8.01
N LEU A 164 -5.44 0.81 7.37
CA LEU A 164 -5.38 1.49 6.07
C LEU A 164 -6.11 0.71 4.97
N PHE A 165 -5.85 -0.58 4.88
CA PHE A 165 -6.47 -1.45 3.87
C PHE A 165 -7.83 -2.00 4.28
N HIS A 166 -8.31 -1.71 5.48
CA HIS A 166 -9.49 -2.33 6.10
C HIS A 166 -9.41 -3.88 6.11
N ALA A 167 -8.19 -4.42 6.14
CA ALA A 167 -7.89 -5.84 6.06
C ALA A 167 -7.19 -6.34 7.35
N PRO A 168 -7.95 -6.79 8.37
CA PRO A 168 -7.43 -7.09 9.71
C PRO A 168 -6.27 -8.07 9.75
N LEU A 169 -6.25 -9.06 8.87
CA LEU A 169 -5.22 -10.09 8.84
C LEU A 169 -4.03 -9.73 7.94
N PHE A 170 -4.21 -8.80 6.99
CA PHE A 170 -3.16 -8.43 6.04
C PHE A 170 -1.90 -7.94 6.75
N GLY A 171 -2.02 -6.97 7.64
CA GLY A 171 -0.85 -6.34 8.25
C GLY A 171 0.00 -7.30 9.08
N ILE A 172 -0.61 -8.26 9.81
CA ILE A 172 0.16 -9.22 10.59
C ILE A 172 0.94 -10.18 9.68
N PHE A 173 0.30 -10.68 8.61
CA PHE A 173 0.98 -11.58 7.67
C PHE A 173 2.06 -10.85 6.88
N GLU A 174 1.84 -9.59 6.48
CA GLU A 174 2.84 -8.78 5.79
C GLU A 174 4.09 -8.59 6.65
N VAL A 175 3.92 -8.23 7.92
CA VAL A 175 5.04 -8.02 8.83
C VAL A 175 5.72 -9.33 9.24
N GLU A 176 4.97 -10.42 9.46
CA GLU A 176 5.56 -11.73 9.79
C GLU A 176 6.33 -12.33 8.61
N GLU A 177 5.84 -12.23 7.39
CA GLU A 177 6.54 -12.75 6.20
C GLU A 177 7.75 -11.88 5.80
N THR A 178 7.76 -10.60 6.18
CA THR A 178 8.92 -9.71 5.96
C THR A 178 10.00 -9.90 7.04
N SER A 179 9.63 -10.32 8.26
CA SER A 179 10.57 -10.56 9.34
C SER A 179 10.97 -12.03 9.42
N GLU A 180 12.15 -12.39 8.92
CA GLU A 180 12.71 -13.77 8.97
C GLU A 180 13.05 -14.26 10.39
N GLU A 181 13.13 -13.37 11.38
CA GLU A 181 13.36 -13.76 12.77
C GLU A 181 12.04 -13.76 13.55
N ASP A 182 11.77 -14.88 14.20
CA ASP A 182 10.70 -15.02 15.18
C ASP A 182 10.62 -13.79 16.10
N LEU A 183 9.42 -13.29 16.34
CA LEU A 183 9.09 -12.49 17.53
C LEU A 183 9.48 -13.34 18.76
N ALA A 184 10.78 -13.39 18.99
CA ALA A 184 11.45 -14.36 19.83
C ALA A 184 11.08 -14.14 21.29
N ALA A 185 10.06 -14.74 21.79
CA ALA A 185 9.77 -15.05 23.17
C ALA A 185 8.26 -15.22 23.46
N LEU A 186 7.36 -14.93 22.51
CA LEU A 186 5.92 -15.10 22.73
C LEU A 186 5.44 -16.33 21.96
N THR A 187 4.60 -17.15 22.59
CA THR A 187 3.91 -18.23 21.87
C THR A 187 3.02 -17.65 20.77
N LYS A 188 2.83 -18.37 19.66
CA LYS A 188 1.99 -17.90 18.53
C LYS A 188 0.62 -17.37 18.96
N GLY A 189 -0.01 -18.01 19.95
CA GLY A 189 -1.29 -17.57 20.51
C GLY A 189 -1.22 -16.22 21.24
N SER A 190 -0.16 -15.97 22.01
CA SER A 190 0.03 -14.69 22.69
C SER A 190 0.28 -13.55 21.73
N LYS A 191 1.01 -13.79 20.63
CA LYS A 191 1.24 -12.78 19.57
C LYS A 191 -0.07 -12.36 18.91
N LEU A 192 -0.87 -13.33 18.49
CA LEU A 192 -2.16 -13.07 17.85
C LEU A 192 -3.13 -12.31 18.78
N PHE A 193 -3.13 -12.65 20.07
CA PHE A 193 -3.97 -11.96 21.06
C PHE A 193 -3.54 -10.49 21.25
N ILE A 194 -2.25 -10.23 21.39
CA ILE A 194 -1.69 -8.88 21.53
C ILE A 194 -1.96 -8.04 20.28
N TYR A 195 -1.74 -8.63 19.10
CA TYR A 195 -2.09 -7.99 17.84
C TYR A 195 -3.59 -7.69 17.76
N GLY A 196 -4.45 -8.63 18.16
CA GLY A 196 -5.90 -8.44 18.20
C GLY A 196 -6.33 -7.27 19.07
N ILE A 197 -5.72 -7.10 20.26
CA ILE A 197 -5.97 -5.96 21.15
C ILE A 197 -5.55 -4.64 20.47
N ALA A 198 -4.35 -4.60 19.89
CA ALA A 198 -3.85 -3.41 19.23
C ALA A 198 -4.69 -3.05 18.00
N LEU A 199 -5.10 -4.04 17.21
CA LEU A 199 -5.97 -3.87 16.06
C LEU A 199 -7.36 -3.38 16.45
N ALA A 200 -7.97 -3.96 17.48
CA ALA A 200 -9.27 -3.53 17.97
C ALA A 200 -9.25 -2.07 18.48
N ALA A 201 -8.17 -1.69 19.17
CA ALA A 201 -7.97 -0.30 19.59
C ALA A 201 -7.77 0.64 18.40
N GLY A 202 -6.94 0.24 17.40
CA GLY A 202 -6.67 1.04 16.21
C GLY A 202 -7.92 1.25 15.35
N THR A 203 -8.65 0.18 15.04
CA THR A 203 -9.89 0.25 14.28
C THR A 203 -10.98 1.00 15.04
N GLY A 204 -11.05 0.83 16.37
CA GLY A 204 -11.99 1.54 17.24
C GLY A 204 -11.76 3.06 17.23
N ILE A 205 -10.52 3.52 17.37
CA ILE A 205 -10.17 4.94 17.28
C ILE A 205 -10.40 5.48 15.86
N TYR A 206 -9.99 4.77 14.82
CA TYR A 206 -10.24 5.16 13.44
C TYR A 206 -11.74 5.34 13.16
N ALA A 207 -12.56 4.38 13.57
CA ALA A 207 -14.02 4.44 13.42
C ALA A 207 -14.66 5.59 14.23
N SER A 208 -14.18 5.80 15.45
CA SER A 208 -14.67 6.89 16.31
C SER A 208 -14.35 8.27 15.72
N LEU A 209 -13.12 8.47 15.25
CA LEU A 209 -12.73 9.73 14.60
C LEU A 209 -13.48 9.93 13.28
N SER A 210 -13.69 8.86 12.52
CA SER A 210 -14.49 8.91 11.28
C SER A 210 -15.96 9.26 11.54
N ALA A 211 -16.53 8.77 12.63
CA ALA A 211 -17.91 9.10 13.02
C ALA A 211 -18.06 10.55 13.51
N LEU A 212 -17.07 11.08 14.24
CA LEU A 212 -17.11 12.43 14.81
C LEU A 212 -16.77 13.53 13.80
N PHE A 213 -15.76 13.28 12.95
CA PHE A 213 -15.18 14.31 12.07
C PHE A 213 -15.32 13.98 10.58
N GLY A 214 -16.04 12.94 10.25
CA GLY A 214 -16.19 12.40 8.90
C GLY A 214 -15.02 11.49 8.49
N ALA A 215 -15.31 10.53 7.65
CA ALA A 215 -14.32 9.61 7.11
C ALA A 215 -13.23 10.37 6.34
N GLY A 216 -12.04 9.79 6.30
CA GLY A 216 -11.02 10.11 5.31
C GLY A 216 -11.42 9.53 3.94
N LEU A 217 -10.43 9.15 3.14
CA LEU A 217 -10.71 8.35 1.95
C LEU A 217 -11.31 7.00 2.36
N SER A 218 -12.28 6.53 1.60
CA SER A 218 -12.82 5.18 1.78
C SER A 218 -11.74 4.18 1.36
N GLY A 219 -11.52 3.14 2.18
CA GLY A 219 -10.66 2.02 1.79
C GLY A 219 -11.17 1.31 0.53
N PHE A 220 -10.56 0.17 0.18
CA PHE A 220 -11.00 -0.59 -0.97
C PHE A 220 -12.50 -0.89 -0.93
N PRO A 221 -13.20 -0.68 -2.05
CA PRO A 221 -14.59 -1.09 -2.14
C PRO A 221 -14.67 -2.63 -2.05
N SER A 222 -15.69 -3.13 -1.39
CA SER A 222 -15.97 -4.56 -1.38
C SER A 222 -16.81 -4.93 -2.62
N PHE A 223 -16.42 -6.01 -3.28
CA PHE A 223 -17.14 -6.53 -4.42
C PHE A 223 -18.34 -7.37 -3.95
N ASP A 224 -19.45 -7.26 -4.68
CA ASP A 224 -20.67 -7.99 -4.34
C ASP A 224 -20.48 -9.51 -4.42
N MET A 225 -21.29 -10.24 -3.62
CA MET A 225 -21.34 -11.69 -3.67
C MET A 225 -21.88 -12.14 -5.02
N VAL A 226 -21.10 -12.94 -5.73
CA VAL A 226 -21.44 -13.45 -7.06
C VAL A 226 -21.45 -14.98 -7.09
N GLU A 227 -22.20 -15.56 -8.00
CA GLU A 227 -22.18 -16.99 -8.28
C GLU A 227 -21.06 -17.29 -9.28
N ILE A 228 -20.14 -18.19 -8.89
CA ILE A 228 -19.06 -18.64 -9.76
C ILE A 228 -19.64 -19.71 -10.71
N GLN A 229 -19.54 -19.46 -12.00
CA GLN A 229 -20.03 -20.37 -13.03
C GLN A 229 -18.93 -21.38 -13.45
N ARG A 230 -19.32 -22.49 -14.05
CA ARG A 230 -18.36 -23.51 -14.54
C ARG A 230 -17.35 -22.94 -15.55
N LYS A 231 -17.75 -21.95 -16.35
CA LYS A 231 -16.88 -21.26 -17.30
C LYS A 231 -15.73 -20.51 -16.61
N ASP A 232 -15.95 -19.93 -15.42
CA ASP A 232 -14.95 -19.18 -14.68
C ASP A 232 -13.78 -20.06 -14.29
N TYR A 233 -14.03 -21.30 -13.88
CA TYR A 233 -12.97 -22.25 -13.55
C TYR A 233 -12.09 -22.61 -14.77
N LEU A 234 -12.68 -22.71 -15.95
CA LEU A 234 -11.94 -22.95 -17.18
C LEU A 234 -11.10 -21.73 -17.58
N LEU A 235 -11.64 -20.52 -17.36
CA LEU A 235 -10.97 -19.25 -17.67
C LEU A 235 -9.93 -18.87 -16.60
N MET A 236 -9.90 -19.51 -15.46
CA MET A 236 -8.98 -19.21 -14.37
C MET A 236 -7.51 -19.23 -14.82
N ILE A 237 -7.13 -20.19 -15.67
CA ILE A 237 -5.75 -20.26 -16.19
C ILE A 237 -5.43 -19.01 -17.02
N LEU A 238 -6.37 -18.57 -17.85
CA LEU A 238 -6.20 -17.37 -18.66
C LEU A 238 -6.08 -16.11 -17.78
N TYR A 239 -6.91 -15.99 -16.75
CA TYR A 239 -6.85 -14.86 -15.82
C TYR A 239 -5.53 -14.85 -15.03
N ILE A 240 -5.03 -16.03 -14.60
CA ILE A 240 -3.69 -16.16 -13.99
C ILE A 240 -2.62 -15.68 -14.97
N LEU A 241 -2.65 -16.09 -16.23
CA LEU A 241 -1.70 -15.65 -17.25
C LEU A 241 -1.74 -14.14 -17.45
N CYS A 242 -2.92 -13.53 -17.48
CA CYS A 242 -3.06 -12.07 -17.54
C CYS A 242 -2.40 -11.37 -16.35
N GLY A 243 -2.59 -11.90 -15.13
CA GLY A 243 -1.90 -11.39 -13.94
C GLY A 243 -0.39 -11.52 -14.00
N LEU A 244 0.13 -12.66 -14.52
CA LEU A 244 1.56 -12.88 -14.72
C LEU A 244 2.15 -11.91 -15.75
N ILE A 245 1.44 -11.65 -16.85
CA ILE A 245 1.86 -10.68 -17.87
C ILE A 245 1.96 -9.28 -17.27
N LEU A 246 0.97 -8.87 -16.47
CA LEU A 246 1.01 -7.59 -15.77
C LEU A 246 2.15 -7.52 -14.74
N ALA A 247 2.40 -8.59 -14.00
CA ALA A 247 3.47 -8.64 -13.02
C ALA A 247 4.86 -8.55 -13.68
N TYR A 248 5.03 -9.26 -14.81
CA TYR A 248 6.25 -9.13 -15.60
C TYR A 248 6.41 -7.71 -16.17
N PHE A 249 5.32 -7.15 -16.71
CA PHE A 249 5.32 -5.77 -17.23
C PHE A 249 5.65 -4.75 -16.12
N TYR A 250 5.09 -4.92 -14.91
CA TYR A 250 5.41 -4.09 -13.76
C TYR A 250 6.90 -4.12 -13.43
N GLN A 251 7.49 -5.31 -13.31
CA GLN A 251 8.92 -5.45 -13.02
C GLN A 251 9.82 -4.91 -14.14
N ALA A 252 9.47 -5.17 -15.39
CA ALA A 252 10.20 -4.67 -16.55
C ALA A 252 10.18 -3.14 -16.61
N THR A 253 8.99 -2.53 -16.41
CA THR A 253 8.85 -1.07 -16.41
C THR A 253 9.49 -0.44 -15.18
N HIS A 254 9.44 -1.09 -14.01
CA HIS A 254 10.15 -0.65 -12.80
C HIS A 254 11.66 -0.52 -13.04
N LYS A 255 12.26 -1.57 -13.60
CA LYS A 255 13.69 -1.57 -13.96
C LYS A 255 14.01 -0.53 -15.04
N LEU A 256 13.19 -0.44 -16.07
CA LEU A 256 13.39 0.52 -17.17
C LEU A 256 13.33 1.96 -16.67
N THR A 257 12.28 2.31 -15.91
CA THR A 257 12.10 3.66 -15.36
C THR A 257 13.19 4.02 -14.34
N GLY A 258 13.65 3.07 -13.52
CA GLY A 258 14.78 3.24 -12.62
C GLY A 258 16.08 3.55 -13.37
N ASN A 259 16.41 2.77 -14.39
CA ASN A 259 17.61 3.00 -15.21
C ASN A 259 17.57 4.35 -15.95
N ILE A 260 16.40 4.79 -16.36
CA ILE A 260 16.23 6.11 -17.00
C ILE A 260 16.34 7.22 -15.95
N SER A 261 15.64 7.09 -14.82
CA SER A 261 15.61 8.07 -13.72
C SER A 261 17.01 8.39 -13.19
N ASN A 262 17.88 7.38 -13.08
CA ASN A 262 19.27 7.54 -12.61
C ASN A 262 20.12 8.45 -13.52
N LYS A 263 19.69 8.74 -14.74
CA LYS A 263 20.39 9.65 -15.67
C LYS A 263 20.00 11.12 -15.48
N PHE A 264 18.93 11.37 -14.71
CA PHE A 264 18.43 12.72 -14.48
C PHE A 264 18.90 13.27 -13.14
N PRO A 265 19.30 14.54 -13.05
CA PRO A 265 19.62 15.17 -11.78
C PRO A 265 18.37 15.31 -10.90
N ALA A 266 18.59 15.38 -9.57
CA ALA A 266 17.54 15.67 -8.62
C ALA A 266 16.79 16.96 -9.00
N VAL A 267 15.51 17.04 -8.69
CA VAL A 267 14.54 18.08 -9.06
C VAL A 267 14.08 17.98 -10.53
N VAL A 268 14.98 17.72 -11.47
CA VAL A 268 14.62 17.58 -12.90
C VAL A 268 13.81 16.30 -13.13
N LYS A 269 14.19 15.20 -12.47
CA LYS A 269 13.47 13.94 -12.59
C LYS A 269 12.05 14.03 -12.02
N GLU A 270 11.86 14.71 -10.88
CA GLU A 270 10.55 14.92 -10.28
C GLU A 270 9.68 15.79 -11.19
N ILE A 271 10.22 16.89 -11.74
CA ILE A 271 9.51 17.75 -12.69
C ILE A 271 9.09 16.97 -13.95
N PHE A 272 9.95 16.11 -14.46
CA PHE A 272 9.62 15.24 -15.60
C PHE A 272 8.46 14.29 -15.27
N ALA A 273 8.48 13.66 -14.08
CA ALA A 273 7.37 12.83 -13.61
C ALA A 273 6.07 13.65 -13.47
N GLY A 274 6.15 14.84 -12.91
CA GLY A 274 5.01 15.75 -12.80
C GLY A 274 4.43 16.15 -14.16
N LEU A 275 5.28 16.36 -15.16
CA LEU A 275 4.85 16.66 -16.53
C LEU A 275 4.12 15.44 -17.16
N CYS A 276 4.72 14.24 -17.06
CA CYS A 276 4.08 13.02 -17.54
C CYS A 276 2.74 12.76 -16.83
N LEU A 277 2.70 12.93 -15.51
CA LEU A 277 1.49 12.79 -14.70
C LEU A 277 0.42 13.81 -15.14
N GLY A 278 0.79 15.08 -15.29
CA GLY A 278 -0.13 16.14 -15.68
C GLY A 278 -0.69 15.98 -17.09
N ILE A 279 0.14 15.58 -18.05
CA ILE A 279 -0.31 15.25 -19.41
C ILE A 279 -1.26 14.06 -19.36
N THR A 280 -0.84 12.96 -18.74
CA THR A 280 -1.67 11.75 -18.63
C THR A 280 -3.00 12.03 -17.93
N GLY A 281 -2.97 12.79 -16.83
CA GLY A 281 -4.17 13.17 -16.08
C GLY A 281 -5.12 14.07 -16.84
N SER A 282 -4.62 14.91 -17.77
CA SER A 282 -5.46 15.74 -18.62
C SER A 282 -6.25 14.94 -19.65
N PHE A 283 -5.69 13.84 -20.17
CA PHE A 283 -6.35 12.98 -21.16
C PHE A 283 -7.09 11.80 -20.53
N LEU A 284 -6.54 11.22 -19.47
CA LEU A 284 -7.03 10.00 -18.80
C LEU A 284 -7.00 10.19 -17.27
N PRO A 285 -7.93 10.98 -16.70
CA PRO A 285 -7.96 11.26 -15.26
C PRO A 285 -8.04 10.00 -14.38
N VAL A 286 -8.58 8.88 -14.90
CA VAL A 286 -8.68 7.59 -14.20
C VAL A 286 -7.31 7.00 -13.83
N LEU A 287 -6.22 7.43 -14.47
CA LEU A 287 -4.87 6.97 -14.18
C LEU A 287 -4.20 7.72 -13.03
N MET A 288 -4.72 8.90 -12.64
CA MET A 288 -4.22 9.66 -11.49
C MET A 288 -4.59 9.00 -10.18
N PHE A 289 -3.98 9.45 -9.09
CA PHE A 289 -4.20 9.00 -7.71
C PHE A 289 -3.91 7.51 -7.49
N SER A 290 -4.22 7.01 -6.29
CA SER A 290 -4.00 5.61 -5.91
C SER A 290 -4.88 4.63 -6.68
N GLY A 291 -6.10 5.01 -7.04
CA GLY A 291 -7.08 4.14 -7.70
C GLY A 291 -8.24 3.68 -6.82
N GLU A 292 -8.27 4.01 -5.53
CA GLU A 292 -9.32 3.59 -4.61
C GLU A 292 -10.69 4.14 -5.01
N GLU A 293 -10.82 5.46 -5.15
CA GLU A 293 -12.08 6.09 -5.57
C GLU A 293 -12.45 5.70 -7.01
N GLN A 294 -11.44 5.62 -7.88
CA GLN A 294 -11.63 5.21 -9.26
C GLN A 294 -12.15 3.77 -9.35
N MET A 295 -11.73 2.87 -8.48
CA MET A 295 -12.22 1.50 -8.42
C MET A 295 -13.70 1.44 -8.02
N GLY A 296 -14.12 2.21 -7.02
CA GLY A 296 -15.52 2.32 -6.61
C GLY A 296 -16.41 2.87 -7.74
N THR A 297 -15.89 3.80 -8.53
CA THR A 297 -16.57 4.32 -9.72
C THR A 297 -16.60 3.28 -10.84
N LEU A 298 -15.48 2.60 -11.10
CA LEU A 298 -15.36 1.56 -12.13
C LEU A 298 -16.35 0.42 -11.89
N MET A 299 -16.52 -0.04 -10.66
CA MET A 299 -17.48 -1.11 -10.31
C MET A 299 -18.92 -0.79 -10.75
N LYS A 300 -19.29 0.49 -10.78
CA LYS A 300 -20.62 0.95 -11.18
C LYS A 300 -20.72 1.25 -12.67
N THR A 301 -19.61 1.58 -13.32
CA THR A 301 -19.59 2.15 -14.68
C THR A 301 -18.77 1.31 -15.67
N TYR A 302 -18.29 0.13 -15.29
CA TYR A 302 -17.42 -0.70 -16.15
C TYR A 302 -18.04 -1.03 -17.50
N THR A 303 -19.37 -1.19 -17.56
CA THR A 303 -20.10 -1.47 -18.81
C THR A 303 -20.07 -0.32 -19.82
N SER A 304 -19.72 0.90 -19.39
CA SER A 304 -19.57 2.06 -20.29
C SER A 304 -18.18 2.10 -20.97
N TYR A 305 -17.25 1.27 -20.52
CA TYR A 305 -15.92 1.18 -21.10
C TYR A 305 -15.85 0.07 -22.15
N LEU A 306 -15.06 0.30 -23.20
CA LEU A 306 -14.68 -0.78 -24.10
C LEU A 306 -13.74 -1.75 -23.37
N PRO A 307 -13.90 -3.08 -23.52
CA PRO A 307 -13.03 -4.06 -22.86
C PRO A 307 -11.54 -3.83 -23.11
N LEU A 308 -11.15 -3.50 -24.33
CA LEU A 308 -9.77 -3.17 -24.70
C LEU A 308 -9.26 -1.91 -24.04
N ALA A 309 -10.13 -0.92 -23.77
CA ALA A 309 -9.74 0.29 -23.04
C ALA A 309 -9.39 -0.01 -21.59
N LEU A 310 -10.15 -0.89 -20.92
CA LEU A 310 -9.84 -1.34 -19.55
C LEU A 310 -8.50 -2.09 -19.50
N ILE A 311 -8.22 -2.94 -20.47
CA ILE A 311 -6.94 -3.64 -20.59
C ILE A 311 -5.80 -2.62 -20.76
N ALA A 312 -5.96 -1.63 -21.63
CA ALA A 312 -4.97 -0.58 -21.83
C ALA A 312 -4.74 0.25 -20.56
N ILE A 313 -5.82 0.64 -19.85
CA ILE A 313 -5.74 1.34 -18.56
C ILE A 313 -4.90 0.57 -17.57
N ALA A 314 -5.01 -0.76 -17.50
CA ALA A 314 -4.20 -1.58 -16.60
C ALA A 314 -2.69 -1.42 -16.86
N PHE A 315 -2.25 -1.49 -18.11
CA PHE A 315 -0.85 -1.31 -18.47
C PHE A 315 -0.36 0.13 -18.22
N PHE A 316 -1.14 1.13 -18.63
CA PHE A 316 -0.78 2.53 -18.42
C PHE A 316 -0.73 2.91 -16.94
N LYS A 317 -1.62 2.33 -16.11
CA LYS A 317 -1.60 2.53 -14.65
C LYS A 317 -0.30 2.03 -14.04
N LEU A 318 0.12 0.81 -14.36
CA LEU A 318 1.37 0.23 -13.85
C LEU A 318 2.60 1.03 -14.33
N LEU A 319 2.62 1.43 -15.61
CA LEU A 319 3.71 2.25 -16.14
C LEU A 319 3.79 3.61 -15.43
N LEU A 320 2.67 4.30 -15.26
CA LEU A 320 2.63 5.60 -14.60
C LEU A 320 3.02 5.50 -13.12
N THR A 321 2.59 4.44 -12.43
CA THR A 321 2.98 4.16 -11.05
C THR A 321 4.50 4.00 -10.93
N ASN A 322 5.11 3.16 -11.76
CA ASN A 322 6.55 2.97 -11.77
C ASN A 322 7.30 4.25 -12.12
N LEU A 323 6.79 5.02 -13.09
CA LEU A 323 7.36 6.31 -13.45
C LEU A 323 7.30 7.27 -12.25
N CYS A 324 6.15 7.41 -11.58
CA CYS A 324 6.02 8.26 -10.40
C CYS A 324 7.04 7.87 -9.32
N ILE A 325 7.09 6.59 -8.93
CA ILE A 325 7.96 6.11 -7.86
C ILE A 325 9.43 6.33 -8.20
N GLN A 326 9.88 5.87 -9.36
CA GLN A 326 11.28 5.89 -9.76
C GLN A 326 11.80 7.31 -10.04
N PHE A 327 10.94 8.21 -10.48
CA PHE A 327 11.29 9.61 -10.70
C PHE A 327 11.04 10.51 -9.49
N GLY A 328 10.76 9.92 -8.31
CA GLY A 328 10.80 10.63 -7.05
C GLY A 328 9.48 11.14 -6.52
N LEU A 329 8.35 10.90 -7.19
CA LEU A 329 7.02 11.08 -6.62
C LEU A 329 6.67 9.83 -5.80
N LYS A 330 7.41 9.61 -4.70
CA LYS A 330 7.38 8.39 -3.92
C LYS A 330 6.06 8.17 -3.19
N GLY A 331 5.65 6.93 -3.09
CA GLY A 331 4.47 6.45 -2.36
C GLY A 331 4.34 4.94 -2.52
N GLY A 332 3.28 4.37 -2.00
CA GLY A 332 3.03 2.93 -2.12
C GLY A 332 2.54 2.51 -3.50
N HIS A 333 2.72 1.25 -3.80
CA HIS A 333 2.32 0.68 -5.09
C HIS A 333 1.11 -0.25 -5.00
N PHE A 334 0.68 -0.66 -3.80
CA PHE A 334 -0.38 -1.67 -3.64
C PHE A 334 -1.69 -1.25 -4.28
N PHE A 335 -2.19 -0.06 -3.93
CA PHE A 335 -3.46 0.43 -4.45
C PHE A 335 -3.47 0.56 -5.99
N PRO A 336 -2.48 1.20 -6.63
CA PRO A 336 -2.44 1.27 -8.09
C PRO A 336 -2.35 -0.09 -8.77
N VAL A 337 -1.60 -1.04 -8.18
CA VAL A 337 -1.47 -2.40 -8.71
C VAL A 337 -2.79 -3.16 -8.62
N ILE A 338 -3.52 -3.06 -7.50
CA ILE A 338 -4.84 -3.67 -7.36
C ILE A 338 -5.80 -3.09 -8.40
N PHE A 339 -5.84 -1.77 -8.56
CA PHE A 339 -6.68 -1.12 -9.57
C PHE A 339 -6.36 -1.61 -10.98
N ALA A 340 -5.08 -1.74 -11.33
CA ALA A 340 -4.66 -2.28 -12.62
C ALA A 340 -5.11 -3.74 -12.82
N GLY A 341 -4.99 -4.58 -11.78
CA GLY A 341 -5.47 -5.96 -11.79
C GLY A 341 -6.98 -6.06 -12.03
N VAL A 342 -7.75 -5.20 -11.35
CA VAL A 342 -9.20 -5.11 -11.52
C VAL A 342 -9.57 -4.68 -12.96
N CYS A 343 -8.91 -3.65 -13.49
CA CYS A 343 -9.14 -3.20 -14.86
C CYS A 343 -8.86 -4.30 -15.89
N MET A 344 -7.74 -5.02 -15.76
CA MET A 344 -7.41 -6.15 -16.64
C MET A 344 -8.44 -7.26 -16.52
N GLY A 345 -8.81 -7.65 -15.29
CA GLY A 345 -9.79 -8.71 -15.05
C GLY A 345 -11.16 -8.37 -15.62
N TYR A 346 -11.63 -7.13 -15.44
CA TYR A 346 -12.86 -6.64 -16.03
C TYR A 346 -12.80 -6.65 -17.56
N GLY A 347 -11.74 -6.08 -18.15
CA GLY A 347 -11.57 -6.05 -19.60
C GLY A 347 -11.56 -7.43 -20.22
N MET A 348 -10.82 -8.38 -19.65
CA MET A 348 -10.74 -9.76 -20.16
C MET A 348 -12.06 -10.52 -19.98
N ALA A 349 -12.72 -10.40 -18.83
CA ALA A 349 -14.00 -11.06 -18.59
C ALA A 349 -15.10 -10.54 -19.53
N MET A 350 -15.18 -9.22 -19.70
CA MET A 350 -16.13 -8.60 -20.64
C MET A 350 -15.87 -9.02 -22.10
N LEU A 351 -14.61 -9.15 -22.49
CA LEU A 351 -14.23 -9.54 -23.85
C LEU A 351 -14.66 -10.98 -24.19
N ILE A 352 -14.61 -11.89 -23.19
CA ILE A 352 -14.84 -13.33 -23.40
C ILE A 352 -16.26 -13.74 -23.04
N CYS A 353 -16.78 -13.22 -21.92
CA CYS A 353 -18.08 -13.65 -21.37
C CYS A 353 -19.17 -12.59 -21.50
N GLY A 354 -18.82 -11.36 -21.90
CA GLY A 354 -19.75 -10.22 -21.84
C GLY A 354 -19.76 -9.55 -20.46
N PRO A 355 -20.64 -8.56 -20.25
CA PRO A 355 -20.66 -7.70 -19.07
C PRO A 355 -21.37 -8.33 -17.86
N ASP A 356 -21.41 -9.64 -17.71
CA ASP A 356 -22.00 -10.33 -16.55
C ASP A 356 -21.15 -10.07 -15.29
N GLY A 357 -21.79 -9.57 -14.24
CA GLY A 357 -21.13 -9.21 -12.98
C GLY A 357 -20.38 -10.36 -12.32
N GLY A 358 -20.90 -11.60 -12.43
CA GLY A 358 -20.23 -12.79 -11.89
C GLY A 358 -18.86 -13.03 -12.52
N HIS A 359 -18.80 -13.00 -13.83
CA HIS A 359 -17.55 -13.22 -14.58
C HIS A 359 -16.53 -12.12 -14.36
N VAL A 360 -16.97 -10.84 -14.34
CA VAL A 360 -16.03 -9.71 -14.15
C VAL A 360 -15.42 -9.67 -12.76
N VAL A 361 -16.18 -10.00 -11.72
CA VAL A 361 -15.68 -10.04 -10.34
C VAL A 361 -14.70 -11.19 -10.15
N PHE A 362 -15.00 -12.39 -10.71
CA PHE A 362 -14.09 -13.53 -10.68
C PHE A 362 -12.78 -13.21 -11.42
N GLY A 363 -12.88 -12.68 -12.65
CA GLY A 363 -11.72 -12.27 -13.45
C GLY A 363 -10.86 -11.25 -12.71
N ALA A 364 -11.48 -10.22 -12.12
CA ALA A 364 -10.77 -9.22 -11.31
C ALA A 364 -10.03 -9.84 -10.13
N ALA A 365 -10.67 -10.73 -9.37
CA ALA A 365 -10.06 -11.38 -8.21
C ALA A 365 -8.84 -12.21 -8.60
N ILE A 366 -8.95 -13.04 -9.64
CA ILE A 366 -7.87 -13.96 -10.04
C ILE A 366 -6.70 -13.21 -10.69
N VAL A 367 -6.97 -12.25 -11.58
CA VAL A 367 -5.92 -11.42 -12.20
C VAL A 367 -5.16 -10.64 -11.12
N THR A 368 -5.87 -9.97 -10.22
CA THR A 368 -5.26 -9.17 -9.14
C THR A 368 -4.43 -10.05 -8.19
N ALA A 369 -4.95 -11.24 -7.82
CA ALA A 369 -4.24 -12.18 -6.96
C ALA A 369 -2.95 -12.69 -7.61
N SER A 370 -2.99 -13.07 -8.88
CA SER A 370 -1.81 -13.53 -9.63
C SER A 370 -0.78 -12.40 -9.81
N LEU A 371 -1.24 -11.19 -10.14
CA LEU A 371 -0.40 -9.99 -10.28
C LEU A 371 0.34 -9.67 -8.97
N LEU A 372 -0.40 -9.51 -7.88
CA LEU A 372 0.18 -9.23 -6.55
C LEU A 372 1.07 -10.37 -6.06
N GLY A 373 0.67 -11.63 -6.26
CA GLY A 373 1.51 -12.79 -5.95
C GLY A 373 2.85 -12.74 -6.67
N GLY A 374 2.85 -12.33 -7.95
CA GLY A 374 4.05 -12.16 -8.76
C GLY A 374 4.97 -11.03 -8.27
N ILE A 375 4.42 -9.95 -7.74
CA ILE A 375 5.15 -8.79 -7.21
C ILE A 375 5.65 -9.06 -5.80
N MET A 376 4.74 -9.38 -4.86
CA MET A 376 5.02 -9.49 -3.43
C MET A 376 5.73 -10.79 -3.04
N LYS A 377 5.57 -11.86 -3.80
CA LYS A 377 6.10 -13.21 -3.47
C LYS A 377 5.54 -13.84 -2.20
N LYS A 378 4.46 -13.32 -1.65
CA LYS A 378 3.83 -13.67 -0.38
C LYS A 378 2.37 -14.07 -0.61
N PRO A 379 2.08 -15.32 -1.03
CA PRO A 379 0.74 -15.70 -1.47
C PRO A 379 -0.31 -15.62 -0.36
N LEU A 380 0.07 -15.91 0.89
CA LEU A 380 -0.86 -15.84 2.01
C LEU A 380 -1.21 -14.40 2.36
N THR A 381 -0.22 -13.52 2.40
CA THR A 381 -0.41 -12.08 2.62
C THR A 381 -1.32 -11.47 1.55
N VAL A 382 -1.08 -11.78 0.26
CA VAL A 382 -1.94 -11.34 -0.84
C VAL A 382 -3.38 -11.82 -0.67
N THR A 383 -3.56 -13.07 -0.25
CA THR A 383 -4.89 -13.63 -0.02
C THR A 383 -5.61 -12.90 1.10
N MET A 384 -4.92 -12.60 2.20
CA MET A 384 -5.48 -11.87 3.34
C MET A 384 -5.80 -10.40 2.99
N LEU A 385 -5.01 -9.78 2.11
CA LEU A 385 -5.30 -8.45 1.59
C LEU A 385 -6.60 -8.44 0.77
N LEU A 386 -6.75 -9.39 -0.15
CA LEU A 386 -7.89 -9.44 -1.07
C LEU A 386 -9.14 -10.06 -0.46
N PHE A 387 -9.02 -10.77 0.67
CA PHE A 387 -10.12 -11.50 1.31
C PHE A 387 -11.32 -10.62 1.69
N LEU A 388 -11.10 -9.36 2.07
CA LEU A 388 -12.18 -8.43 2.41
C LEU A 388 -12.68 -7.61 1.22
N CYS A 389 -11.89 -7.54 0.17
CA CYS A 389 -12.29 -6.87 -1.07
C CYS A 389 -13.20 -7.77 -1.92
N PHE A 390 -12.88 -9.06 -2.01
CA PHE A 390 -13.59 -10.01 -2.85
C PHE A 390 -14.43 -11.00 -2.04
N PRO A 391 -15.49 -11.59 -2.64
CA PRO A 391 -16.36 -12.55 -1.97
C PRO A 391 -15.61 -13.71 -1.34
N VAL A 392 -16.00 -14.10 -0.13
CA VAL A 392 -15.37 -15.20 0.66
C VAL A 392 -15.30 -16.52 -0.12
N LYS A 393 -16.27 -16.80 -1.00
CA LYS A 393 -16.25 -17.99 -1.87
C LYS A 393 -15.04 -18.06 -2.79
N MET A 394 -14.38 -16.92 -3.05
CA MET A 394 -13.19 -16.83 -3.90
C MET A 394 -11.88 -17.04 -3.16
N PHE A 395 -11.90 -17.17 -1.83
CA PHE A 395 -10.70 -17.25 -0.99
C PHE A 395 -9.67 -18.27 -1.48
N ILE A 396 -10.11 -19.52 -1.73
CA ILE A 396 -9.22 -20.60 -2.19
C ILE A 396 -8.64 -20.29 -3.57
N TRP A 397 -9.43 -19.73 -4.47
CA TRP A 397 -9.03 -19.41 -5.84
C TRP A 397 -8.06 -18.24 -5.89
N ILE A 398 -8.27 -17.23 -5.04
CA ILE A 398 -7.34 -16.12 -4.82
C ILE A 398 -6.00 -16.66 -4.31
N PHE A 399 -6.02 -17.58 -3.32
CA PHE A 399 -4.79 -18.20 -2.81
C PHE A 399 -4.04 -18.99 -3.89
N ILE A 400 -4.74 -19.81 -4.67
CA ILE A 400 -4.13 -20.57 -5.76
C ILE A 400 -3.51 -19.61 -6.80
N ALA A 401 -4.22 -18.58 -7.22
CA ALA A 401 -3.73 -17.60 -8.18
C ALA A 401 -2.52 -16.84 -7.65
N ALA A 402 -2.54 -16.40 -6.39
CA ALA A 402 -1.41 -15.74 -5.74
C ALA A 402 -0.20 -16.67 -5.60
N ALA A 403 -0.41 -17.94 -5.24
CA ALA A 403 0.64 -18.94 -5.13
C ALA A 403 1.31 -19.25 -6.48
N VAL A 404 0.51 -19.38 -7.54
CA VAL A 404 1.05 -19.55 -8.91
C VAL A 404 1.83 -18.30 -9.33
N GLY A 405 1.27 -17.10 -9.09
CA GLY A 405 1.95 -15.83 -9.36
C GLY A 405 3.32 -15.74 -8.66
N SER A 406 3.36 -16.09 -7.38
CA SER A 406 4.58 -16.01 -6.57
C SER A 406 5.71 -16.93 -7.03
N LYS A 407 5.37 -18.10 -7.61
CA LYS A 407 6.34 -19.12 -8.04
C LYS A 407 6.85 -18.93 -9.47
N LEU A 408 5.99 -18.47 -10.39
CA LEU A 408 6.33 -18.42 -11.82
C LEU A 408 7.13 -17.18 -12.21
N ILE A 409 7.04 -16.09 -11.48
CA ILE A 409 7.87 -14.92 -11.72
C ILE A 409 9.18 -15.08 -10.95
N THR A 410 10.30 -15.26 -11.66
CA THR A 410 11.62 -15.52 -11.07
C THR A 410 12.54 -14.29 -11.01
N LEU A 411 12.12 -13.17 -11.59
CA LEU A 411 12.90 -11.93 -11.50
C LEU A 411 13.00 -11.49 -10.03
N LYS A 412 14.20 -11.54 -9.47
CA LYS A 412 14.46 -11.00 -8.13
C LYS A 412 14.16 -9.51 -8.15
N PRO A 413 13.46 -8.97 -7.13
CA PRO A 413 13.50 -7.54 -6.91
C PRO A 413 14.98 -7.15 -6.76
N GLU A 414 15.48 -6.26 -7.61
CA GLU A 414 16.78 -5.63 -7.37
C GLU A 414 16.61 -4.82 -6.09
N GLN A 415 17.36 -5.16 -5.07
CA GLN A 415 17.55 -4.30 -3.91
C GLN A 415 18.04 -2.95 -4.47
N GLU A 416 17.34 -1.87 -4.18
CA GLU A 416 17.82 -0.53 -4.50
C GLU A 416 19.23 -0.42 -3.93
N PRO A 417 20.24 0.03 -4.72
CA PRO A 417 21.57 0.19 -4.19
C PRO A 417 21.47 1.14 -3.01
N SER A 418 21.84 0.65 -1.83
CA SER A 418 21.95 1.45 -0.62
C SER A 418 22.68 2.73 -1.00
N ALA A 419 22.00 3.86 -0.95
CA ALA A 419 22.58 5.15 -1.28
C ALA A 419 23.75 5.37 -0.32
N ASN A 420 24.97 5.19 -0.82
CA ASN A 420 26.20 5.53 -0.16
C ASN A 420 26.23 7.06 0.07
N TYR A 421 25.55 7.53 1.07
CA TYR A 421 25.83 8.85 1.66
C TYR A 421 27.03 8.72 2.60
N SER A 422 28.20 8.43 2.00
CA SER A 422 29.45 8.75 2.68
C SER A 422 29.68 10.26 2.58
N LYS A 423 29.51 10.91 3.72
CA LYS A 423 30.19 12.16 4.15
C LYS A 423 30.65 13.11 3.02
N GLN A 424 29.90 14.16 2.80
CA GLN A 424 30.48 15.49 2.54
C GLN A 424 29.80 16.51 3.45
#